data_5c41861d7823e68a32a411dce2b730e2
#
_entry.id   5c41861d7823e68a32a411dce2b730e2
#
_cell.length_a   1.000
_cell.length_b   1.000
_cell.length_c   1.000
_cell.angle_alpha   90.00
_cell.angle_beta   90.00
_cell.angle_gamma   90.00
#
_symmetry.space_group_name_H-M   'P 1'
#
loop_
_entity.id
_entity.type
_entity.pdbx_description
1 polymer ?
#
loop_
_entity_poly.entity_id
_entity_poly.type
_entity_poly.pdbx_seq_one_letter_code
_entity_poly.pdbx_strand_id
1 'polypeptide(L)'
;MFAILADPIGGGFAASIAHPGGNITGFAALDSALGGKWVSLLKEIAPRTVRLALLFNPVTSSPLQFYMPIIQVAASSLGIDISAAPVRTKDDFESAISGQARSSGAGLIVMPDVFNVRNRDLIISLAARYRVPAIYFNAPYFARSGGLITYSDDYIEKCRLAAGYIDRILKGGQTR
;
A
#
# COMPACT_ATOMS: atom_id res chain seq x y z
N MET A 1 5.91 -23.45 1.09
CA MET A 1 6.37 -22.11 1.48
C MET A 1 5.65 -21.07 0.64
N PHE A 2 5.25 -19.94 1.21
CA PHE A 2 4.75 -18.78 0.47
C PHE A 2 5.79 -17.64 0.49
N ALA A 3 5.93 -16.93 -0.62
CA ALA A 3 6.92 -15.85 -0.74
C ALA A 3 6.28 -14.45 -0.77
N ILE A 4 5.04 -14.32 -1.23
CA ILE A 4 4.33 -13.04 -1.35
C ILE A 4 2.83 -13.34 -1.17
N LEU A 5 2.41 -13.62 0.04
CA LEU A 5 1.00 -13.79 0.40
C LEU A 5 0.54 -12.53 1.14
N ALA A 6 -0.57 -11.95 0.71
CA ALA A 6 -1.06 -10.69 1.25
C ALA A 6 -1.39 -10.80 2.74
N ASP A 7 -2.23 -11.75 3.09
CA ASP A 7 -2.68 -11.98 4.48
C ASP A 7 -2.68 -13.49 4.78
N PRO A 8 -1.57 -14.03 5.30
CA PRO A 8 -1.49 -15.45 5.62
C PRO A 8 -2.37 -15.86 6.81
N ILE A 9 -2.67 -14.95 7.72
CA ILE A 9 -3.48 -15.23 8.92
C ILE A 9 -4.96 -15.17 8.55
N GLY A 10 -5.44 -14.07 7.98
CA GLY A 10 -6.83 -13.93 7.56
C GLY A 10 -7.24 -14.90 6.47
N GLY A 11 -6.29 -15.34 5.63
CA GLY A 11 -6.48 -16.41 4.67
C GLY A 11 -6.48 -17.83 5.25
N GLY A 12 -6.27 -17.99 6.57
CA GLY A 12 -6.26 -19.29 7.25
C GLY A 12 -5.04 -20.15 6.95
N PHE A 13 -3.97 -19.59 6.38
CA PHE A 13 -2.75 -20.34 6.04
C PHE A 13 -1.76 -20.44 7.19
N ALA A 14 -1.82 -19.51 8.15
CA ALA A 14 -0.91 -19.47 9.29
C ALA A 14 -1.67 -19.05 10.56
N ALA A 15 -1.32 -19.64 11.69
CA ALA A 15 -1.89 -19.27 12.98
C ALA A 15 -1.41 -17.90 13.47
N SER A 16 -0.13 -17.59 13.24
CA SER A 16 0.46 -16.27 13.45
C SER A 16 1.71 -16.11 12.58
N ILE A 17 2.22 -14.87 12.48
CA ILE A 17 3.47 -14.61 11.72
C ILE A 17 4.68 -15.27 12.41
N ALA A 18 4.76 -15.19 13.74
CA ALA A 18 5.88 -15.76 14.50
C ALA A 18 5.82 -17.29 14.61
N HIS A 19 4.60 -17.84 14.66
CA HIS A 19 4.35 -19.28 14.79
C HIS A 19 3.29 -19.72 13.78
N PRO A 20 3.68 -19.93 12.50
CA PRO A 20 2.73 -20.25 11.44
C PRO A 20 1.92 -21.52 11.70
N GLY A 21 2.54 -22.51 12.35
CA GLY A 21 1.97 -23.83 12.62
C GLY A 21 1.96 -24.73 11.37
N GLY A 22 1.83 -26.03 11.60
CA GLY A 22 1.75 -27.01 10.50
C GLY A 22 3.01 -27.05 9.62
N ASN A 23 2.80 -27.30 8.33
CA ASN A 23 3.86 -27.45 7.32
C ASN A 23 4.06 -26.23 6.43
N ILE A 24 3.58 -25.06 6.87
CA ILE A 24 3.62 -23.81 6.09
C ILE A 24 4.57 -22.81 6.74
N THR A 25 5.40 -22.18 5.92
CA THR A 25 6.24 -21.03 6.29
C THR A 25 6.35 -20.07 5.13
N GLY A 26 6.74 -18.81 5.39
CA GLY A 26 6.92 -17.85 4.31
C GLY A 26 7.04 -16.41 4.77
N PHE A 27 6.98 -15.50 3.80
CA PHE A 27 7.06 -14.07 3.99
C PHE A 27 5.73 -13.42 3.60
N ALA A 28 5.12 -12.70 4.53
CA ALA A 28 3.93 -11.90 4.23
C ALA A 28 4.28 -10.75 3.28
N ALA A 29 3.42 -10.50 2.30
CA ALA A 29 3.61 -9.42 1.34
C ALA A 29 3.21 -8.06 1.92
N LEU A 30 2.22 -8.04 2.80
CA LEU A 30 1.63 -6.82 3.31
C LEU A 30 1.86 -6.71 4.82
N ASP A 31 2.21 -5.50 5.25
CA ASP A 31 2.23 -5.10 6.65
C ASP A 31 1.19 -4.00 6.84
N SER A 32 0.15 -4.26 7.64
CA SER A 32 -0.91 -3.29 7.90
C SER A 32 -0.39 -1.99 8.55
N ALA A 33 0.71 -2.05 9.30
CA ALA A 33 1.34 -0.90 9.91
C ALA A 33 1.80 0.15 8.87
N LEU A 34 2.05 -0.25 7.62
CA LEU A 34 2.36 0.67 6.52
C LEU A 34 1.26 1.71 6.30
N GLY A 35 -0.01 1.32 6.49
CA GLY A 35 -1.14 2.25 6.35
C GLY A 35 -1.02 3.47 7.27
N GLY A 36 -0.63 3.26 8.52
CA GLY A 36 -0.39 4.36 9.47
C GLY A 36 0.81 5.22 9.09
N LYS A 37 1.88 4.59 8.57
CA LYS A 37 3.06 5.31 8.07
C LYS A 37 2.77 6.19 6.87
N TRP A 38 1.91 5.75 5.94
CA TRP A 38 1.51 6.58 4.81
C TRP A 38 0.81 7.86 5.26
N VAL A 39 -0.11 7.76 6.24
CA VAL A 39 -0.80 8.93 6.80
C VAL A 39 0.20 9.89 7.46
N SER A 40 1.07 9.37 8.34
CA SER A 40 2.05 10.18 9.06
C SER A 40 3.03 10.87 8.14
N LEU A 41 3.63 10.14 7.18
CA LEU A 41 4.59 10.69 6.23
C LEU A 41 3.96 11.75 5.32
N LEU A 42 2.72 11.51 4.86
CA LEU A 42 2.04 12.51 4.04
C LEU A 42 1.70 13.78 4.83
N LYS A 43 1.31 13.63 6.10
CA LYS A 43 1.10 14.78 7.00
C LYS A 43 2.38 15.55 7.27
N GLU A 44 3.51 14.86 7.38
CA GLU A 44 4.83 15.47 7.61
C GLU A 44 5.27 16.33 6.42
N ILE A 45 5.19 15.80 5.18
CA ILE A 45 5.59 16.55 3.97
C ILE A 45 4.55 17.58 3.53
N ALA A 46 3.30 17.41 3.92
CA ALA A 46 2.19 18.31 3.61
C ALA A 46 1.39 18.66 4.88
N PRO A 47 1.91 19.48 5.80
CA PRO A 47 1.33 19.71 7.13
C PRO A 47 -0.09 20.27 7.13
N ARG A 48 -0.51 20.92 6.05
CA ARG A 48 -1.88 21.44 5.88
C ARG A 48 -2.90 20.39 5.48
N THR A 49 -2.50 19.14 5.29
CA THR A 49 -3.42 18.04 4.93
C THR A 49 -4.39 17.76 6.07
N VAL A 50 -5.67 17.86 5.78
CA VAL A 50 -6.80 17.56 6.68
C VAL A 50 -7.78 16.55 6.06
N ARG A 51 -7.57 16.16 4.82
CA ARG A 51 -8.38 15.18 4.10
C ARG A 51 -7.51 14.30 3.24
N LEU A 52 -7.72 13.00 3.30
CA LEU A 52 -7.02 12.02 2.48
C LEU A 52 -8.03 11.16 1.71
N ALA A 53 -7.84 11.06 0.41
CA ALA A 53 -8.56 10.09 -0.40
C ALA A 53 -7.71 8.83 -0.60
N LEU A 54 -8.34 7.67 -0.45
CA LEU A 54 -7.74 6.38 -0.75
C LEU A 54 -8.08 6.00 -2.18
N LEU A 55 -7.10 6.04 -3.08
CA LEU A 55 -7.26 5.71 -4.49
C LEU A 55 -7.07 4.21 -4.71
N PHE A 56 -8.10 3.51 -5.14
CA PHE A 56 -8.08 2.06 -5.34
C PHE A 56 -9.08 1.62 -6.41
N ASN A 57 -8.83 0.45 -7.03
CA ASN A 57 -9.82 -0.19 -7.87
C ASN A 57 -10.60 -1.23 -7.04
N PRO A 58 -11.93 -1.11 -6.91
CA PRO A 58 -12.72 -2.01 -6.06
C PRO A 58 -12.77 -3.46 -6.54
N VAL A 59 -12.36 -3.73 -7.79
CA VAL A 59 -12.33 -5.09 -8.35
C VAL A 59 -10.98 -5.77 -8.08
N THR A 60 -9.88 -5.02 -8.11
CA THR A 60 -8.51 -5.56 -8.00
C THR A 60 -7.82 -5.27 -6.68
N SER A 61 -8.35 -4.34 -5.87
CA SER A 61 -7.78 -3.95 -4.57
C SER A 61 -8.34 -4.79 -3.42
N SER A 62 -7.94 -6.05 -3.35
CA SER A 62 -8.23 -6.89 -2.17
C SER A 62 -7.58 -6.38 -0.85
N PRO A 63 -6.43 -5.65 -0.86
CA PRO A 63 -5.79 -5.20 0.37
C PRO A 63 -6.44 -4.02 1.08
N LEU A 64 -7.44 -3.34 0.50
CA LEU A 64 -8.03 -2.15 1.11
C LEU A 64 -8.53 -2.42 2.54
N GLN A 65 -9.28 -3.49 2.74
CA GLN A 65 -9.82 -3.86 4.06
C GLN A 65 -8.73 -4.16 5.09
N PHE A 66 -7.59 -4.64 4.64
CA PHE A 66 -6.43 -4.93 5.48
C PHE A 66 -5.78 -3.67 6.06
N TYR A 67 -5.73 -2.58 5.28
CA TYR A 67 -5.12 -1.32 5.70
C TYR A 67 -6.09 -0.34 6.36
N MET A 68 -7.37 -0.41 6.04
CA MET A 68 -8.38 0.56 6.47
C MET A 68 -8.40 0.83 7.98
N PRO A 69 -8.41 -0.19 8.87
CA PRO A 69 -8.48 0.07 10.31
C PRO A 69 -7.30 0.91 10.81
N ILE A 70 -6.08 0.60 10.35
CA ILE A 70 -4.86 1.29 10.78
C ILE A 70 -4.79 2.71 10.18
N ILE A 71 -5.20 2.88 8.93
CA ILE A 71 -5.30 4.20 8.28
C ILE A 71 -6.29 5.08 9.05
N GLN A 72 -7.46 4.56 9.42
CA GLN A 72 -8.48 5.30 10.16
C GLN A 72 -7.98 5.74 11.54
N VAL A 73 -7.33 4.85 12.29
CA VAL A 73 -6.76 5.18 13.60
C VAL A 73 -5.70 6.28 13.47
N ALA A 74 -4.76 6.14 12.52
CA ALA A 74 -3.70 7.12 12.31
C ALA A 74 -4.27 8.48 11.84
N ALA A 75 -5.24 8.48 10.93
CA ALA A 75 -5.87 9.69 10.42
C ALA A 75 -6.63 10.42 11.52
N SER A 76 -7.43 9.70 12.33
CA SER A 76 -8.18 10.29 13.45
C SER A 76 -7.26 10.94 14.48
N SER A 77 -6.11 10.32 14.80
CA SER A 77 -5.14 10.89 15.74
C SER A 77 -4.48 12.18 15.24
N LEU A 78 -4.47 12.41 13.92
CA LEU A 78 -3.89 13.59 13.26
C LEU A 78 -4.95 14.61 12.79
N GLY A 79 -6.22 14.39 13.12
CA GLY A 79 -7.33 15.25 12.69
C GLY A 79 -7.53 15.24 11.18
N ILE A 80 -7.39 14.08 10.55
CA ILE A 80 -7.51 13.91 9.10
C ILE A 80 -8.76 13.08 8.77
N ASP A 81 -9.60 13.60 7.87
CA ASP A 81 -10.74 12.87 7.33
C ASP A 81 -10.30 11.93 6.20
N ILE A 82 -10.82 10.70 6.22
CA ILE A 82 -10.56 9.70 5.18
C ILE A 82 -11.78 9.54 4.28
N SER A 83 -11.56 9.54 2.98
CA SER A 83 -12.57 9.24 1.96
C SER A 83 -12.12 8.15 1.00
N ALA A 84 -13.07 7.37 0.49
CA ALA A 84 -12.81 6.41 -0.57
C ALA A 84 -12.84 7.12 -1.94
N ALA A 85 -11.84 6.80 -2.79
CA ALA A 85 -11.77 7.27 -4.18
C ALA A 85 -11.66 6.05 -5.12
N PRO A 86 -12.77 5.33 -5.34
CA PRO A 86 -12.77 4.16 -6.20
C PRO A 86 -12.58 4.56 -7.67
N VAL A 87 -11.70 3.82 -8.37
CA VAL A 87 -11.40 4.01 -9.80
C VAL A 87 -11.53 2.68 -10.52
N ARG A 88 -12.29 2.62 -11.60
CA ARG A 88 -12.50 1.42 -12.42
C ARG A 88 -11.92 1.57 -13.82
N THR A 89 -11.85 2.80 -14.30
CA THR A 89 -11.36 3.17 -15.63
C THR A 89 -10.25 4.21 -15.52
N LYS A 90 -9.57 4.49 -16.63
CA LYS A 90 -8.56 5.55 -16.67
C LYS A 90 -9.14 6.95 -16.46
N ASP A 91 -10.36 7.16 -16.93
CA ASP A 91 -11.03 8.47 -16.83
C ASP A 91 -11.46 8.79 -15.38
N ASP A 92 -11.67 7.75 -14.57
CA ASP A 92 -12.00 7.94 -13.15
C ASP A 92 -10.82 8.56 -12.38
N PHE A 93 -9.56 8.36 -12.80
CA PHE A 93 -8.41 8.95 -12.13
C PHE A 93 -8.45 10.48 -12.16
N GLU A 94 -8.76 11.07 -13.31
CA GLU A 94 -8.84 12.52 -13.42
C GLU A 94 -9.98 13.08 -12.57
N SER A 95 -11.14 12.45 -12.60
CA SER A 95 -12.30 12.83 -11.81
C SER A 95 -12.01 12.74 -10.30
N ALA A 96 -11.40 11.66 -9.85
CA ALA A 96 -11.06 11.43 -8.45
C ALA A 96 -10.02 12.46 -7.95
N ILE A 97 -8.93 12.66 -8.69
CA ILE A 97 -7.83 13.53 -8.26
C ILE A 97 -8.22 15.02 -8.37
N SER A 98 -8.88 15.43 -9.47
CA SER A 98 -9.36 16.81 -9.61
C SER A 98 -10.44 17.14 -8.59
N GLY A 99 -11.30 16.17 -8.25
CA GLY A 99 -12.28 16.29 -7.18
C GLY A 99 -11.64 16.60 -5.82
N GLN A 100 -10.56 15.92 -5.49
CA GLN A 100 -9.77 16.19 -4.28
C GLN A 100 -9.17 17.60 -4.28
N ALA A 101 -8.63 18.05 -5.40
CA ALA A 101 -7.99 19.36 -5.54
C ALA A 101 -8.93 20.55 -5.26
N ARG A 102 -10.24 20.35 -5.34
CA ARG A 102 -11.25 21.40 -5.02
C ARG A 102 -11.33 21.71 -3.53
N SER A 103 -10.81 20.81 -2.68
CA SER A 103 -10.83 20.97 -1.23
C SER A 103 -9.45 21.41 -0.74
N SER A 104 -9.41 22.46 0.09
CA SER A 104 -8.16 22.85 0.76
C SER A 104 -7.67 21.73 1.68
N GLY A 105 -6.36 21.53 1.74
CA GLY A 105 -5.76 20.52 2.60
C GLY A 105 -6.05 19.08 2.16
N ALA A 106 -6.28 18.85 0.87
CA ALA A 106 -6.44 17.52 0.30
C ALA A 106 -5.10 16.81 0.10
N GLY A 107 -5.11 15.49 0.22
CA GLY A 107 -4.00 14.60 -0.10
C GLY A 107 -4.51 13.26 -0.64
N LEU A 108 -3.61 12.43 -1.13
CA LEU A 108 -3.92 11.18 -1.78
C LEU A 108 -3.04 10.04 -1.26
N ILE A 109 -3.63 8.93 -0.90
CA ILE A 109 -2.94 7.66 -0.69
C ILE A 109 -3.27 6.74 -1.86
N VAL A 110 -2.28 6.40 -2.68
CA VAL A 110 -2.44 5.45 -3.78
C VAL A 110 -2.25 4.04 -3.23
N MET A 111 -3.35 3.32 -3.10
CA MET A 111 -3.39 2.01 -2.44
C MET A 111 -2.67 0.92 -3.25
N PRO A 112 -2.20 -0.15 -2.58
CA PRO A 112 -1.64 -1.34 -3.21
C PRO A 112 -2.64 -1.97 -4.20
N ASP A 113 -2.38 -1.83 -5.50
CA ASP A 113 -3.27 -2.28 -6.56
C ASP A 113 -2.52 -2.41 -7.89
N VAL A 114 -2.70 -3.51 -8.58
CA VAL A 114 -2.09 -3.74 -9.91
C VAL A 114 -2.59 -2.73 -10.94
N PHE A 115 -3.87 -2.32 -10.86
CA PHE A 115 -4.44 -1.31 -11.75
C PHE A 115 -3.76 0.05 -11.55
N ASN A 116 -3.51 0.45 -10.29
CA ASN A 116 -2.77 1.66 -9.96
C ASN A 116 -1.33 1.61 -10.49
N VAL A 117 -0.64 0.48 -10.33
CA VAL A 117 0.74 0.29 -10.85
C VAL A 117 0.80 0.44 -12.36
N ARG A 118 -0.17 -0.14 -13.08
CA ARG A 118 -0.24 -0.04 -14.55
C ARG A 118 -0.50 1.39 -15.05
N ASN A 119 -1.20 2.18 -14.25
CA ASN A 119 -1.56 3.57 -14.58
C ASN A 119 -0.73 4.60 -13.80
N ARG A 120 0.40 4.22 -13.20
CA ARG A 120 1.22 5.07 -12.31
C ARG A 120 1.61 6.41 -12.91
N ASP A 121 2.01 6.42 -14.19
CA ASP A 121 2.47 7.64 -14.87
C ASP A 121 1.31 8.65 -15.02
N LEU A 122 0.10 8.17 -15.32
CA LEU A 122 -1.12 8.98 -15.34
C LEU A 122 -1.45 9.52 -13.95
N ILE A 123 -1.44 8.67 -12.92
CA ILE A 123 -1.75 9.09 -11.53
C ILE A 123 -0.77 10.15 -11.06
N ILE A 124 0.54 9.95 -11.29
CA ILE A 124 1.58 10.92 -10.90
C ILE A 124 1.40 12.24 -11.64
N SER A 125 1.17 12.20 -12.95
CA SER A 125 0.97 13.42 -13.75
C SER A 125 -0.27 14.20 -13.32
N LEU A 126 -1.37 13.53 -13.01
CA LEU A 126 -2.59 14.16 -12.51
C LEU A 126 -2.39 14.75 -11.10
N ALA A 127 -1.76 14.01 -10.18
CA ALA A 127 -1.45 14.50 -8.84
C ALA A 127 -0.58 15.76 -8.89
N ALA A 128 0.43 15.79 -9.76
CA ALA A 128 1.29 16.96 -9.98
C ALA A 128 0.52 18.13 -10.61
N ARG A 129 -0.25 17.86 -11.68
CA ARG A 129 -1.07 18.87 -12.38
C ARG A 129 -2.05 19.57 -11.45
N TYR A 130 -2.73 18.80 -10.62
CA TYR A 130 -3.72 19.32 -9.68
C TYR A 130 -3.12 19.71 -8.32
N ARG A 131 -1.79 19.57 -8.14
CA ARG A 131 -1.07 19.91 -6.90
C ARG A 131 -1.63 19.21 -5.66
N VAL A 132 -2.03 17.95 -5.80
CA VAL A 132 -2.49 17.12 -4.69
C VAL A 132 -1.30 16.32 -4.17
N PRO A 133 -0.83 16.55 -2.94
CA PRO A 133 0.22 15.73 -2.34
C PRO A 133 -0.21 14.27 -2.30
N ALA A 134 0.66 13.38 -2.80
CA ALA A 134 0.34 11.97 -2.91
C ALA A 134 1.47 11.09 -2.38
N ILE A 135 1.11 10.07 -1.62
CA ILE A 135 1.99 8.98 -1.21
C ILE A 135 1.60 7.72 -1.96
N TYR A 136 2.62 6.99 -2.39
CA TYR A 136 2.45 5.79 -3.19
C TYR A 136 3.02 4.58 -2.47
N PHE A 137 2.31 3.49 -2.52
CA PHE A 137 2.90 2.19 -2.22
C PHE A 137 3.81 1.76 -3.40
N ASN A 138 4.56 0.68 -3.23
CA ASN A 138 5.41 0.10 -4.28
C ASN A 138 6.53 1.06 -4.78
N ALA A 139 7.42 1.38 -3.86
CA ALA A 139 8.54 2.31 -4.06
C ALA A 139 9.29 2.18 -5.39
N PRO A 140 9.71 0.98 -5.89
CA PRO A 140 10.52 0.91 -7.09
C PRO A 140 9.84 1.46 -8.35
N TYR A 141 8.54 1.24 -8.50
CA TYR A 141 7.81 1.67 -9.70
C TYR A 141 7.42 3.14 -9.65
N PHE A 142 6.76 3.57 -8.57
CA PHE A 142 6.30 4.95 -8.46
C PHE A 142 7.45 5.95 -8.27
N ALA A 143 8.51 5.59 -7.51
CA ALA A 143 9.68 6.45 -7.34
C ALA A 143 10.39 6.73 -8.67
N ARG A 144 10.60 5.69 -9.49
CA ARG A 144 11.23 5.83 -10.82
C ARG A 144 10.40 6.65 -11.80
N SER A 145 9.09 6.66 -11.65
CA SER A 145 8.17 7.48 -12.44
C SER A 145 7.99 8.91 -11.91
N GLY A 146 8.70 9.30 -10.85
CA GLY A 146 8.65 10.67 -10.30
C GLY A 146 7.55 10.90 -9.26
N GLY A 147 7.05 9.85 -8.61
CA GLY A 147 6.12 9.98 -7.48
C GLY A 147 6.73 10.79 -6.33
N LEU A 148 5.92 11.68 -5.71
CA LEU A 148 6.37 12.61 -4.68
C LEU A 148 7.02 11.92 -3.49
N ILE A 149 6.38 10.90 -2.95
CA ILE A 149 6.90 10.08 -1.86
C ILE A 149 6.38 8.65 -2.00
N THR A 150 7.24 7.69 -1.75
CA THR A 150 6.90 6.27 -1.76
C THR A 150 7.34 5.63 -0.44
N TYR A 151 6.51 4.76 0.09
CA TYR A 151 6.87 3.99 1.27
C TYR A 151 6.25 2.59 1.18
N SER A 152 7.10 1.57 1.13
CA SER A 152 6.68 0.16 1.05
C SER A 152 7.79 -0.75 1.56
N ASP A 153 7.43 -2.01 1.75
CA ASP A 153 8.40 -3.08 1.95
C ASP A 153 9.32 -3.27 0.75
N ASP A 154 10.51 -3.74 0.99
CA ASP A 154 11.44 -4.17 -0.06
C ASP A 154 11.10 -5.58 -0.53
N TYR A 155 10.30 -5.68 -1.60
CA TYR A 155 9.91 -6.95 -2.20
C TYR A 155 11.11 -7.73 -2.77
N ILE A 156 12.15 -7.05 -3.24
CA ILE A 156 13.34 -7.71 -3.81
C ILE A 156 14.09 -8.41 -2.70
N GLU A 157 14.28 -7.72 -1.57
CA GLU A 157 14.91 -8.32 -0.40
C GLU A 157 14.07 -9.47 0.18
N LYS A 158 12.75 -9.32 0.26
CA LYS A 158 11.86 -10.43 0.66
C LYS A 158 12.01 -11.66 -0.25
N CYS A 159 12.10 -11.48 -1.56
CA CYS A 159 12.33 -12.58 -2.50
C CYS A 159 13.71 -13.22 -2.32
N ARG A 160 14.74 -12.42 -2.07
CA ARG A 160 16.10 -12.93 -1.79
C ARG A 160 16.14 -13.78 -0.51
N LEU A 161 15.52 -13.29 0.56
CA LEU A 161 15.39 -14.01 1.81
C LEU A 161 14.59 -15.31 1.62
N ALA A 162 13.50 -15.25 0.85
CA ALA A 162 12.69 -16.42 0.53
C ALA A 162 13.50 -17.51 -0.21
N ALA A 163 14.35 -17.14 -1.16
CA ALA A 163 15.22 -18.08 -1.87
C ALA A 163 16.18 -18.80 -0.91
N GLY A 164 16.76 -18.09 0.07
CA GLY A 164 17.61 -18.71 1.08
C GLY A 164 16.86 -19.67 2.02
N TYR A 165 15.57 -19.40 2.29
CA TYR A 165 14.72 -20.33 3.04
C TYR A 165 14.39 -21.58 2.23
N ILE A 166 14.07 -21.43 0.95
CA ILE A 166 13.81 -22.56 0.04
C ILE A 166 15.03 -23.49 -0.03
N ASP A 167 16.22 -22.92 -0.23
CA ASP A 167 17.46 -23.70 -0.29
C ASP A 167 17.69 -24.52 0.99
N ARG A 168 17.48 -23.92 2.18
CA ARG A 168 17.58 -24.65 3.45
C ARG A 168 16.55 -25.76 3.60
N ILE A 169 15.29 -25.52 3.21
CA ILE A 169 14.24 -26.55 3.27
C ILE A 169 14.58 -27.72 2.36
N LEU A 170 15.03 -27.45 1.13
CA LEU A 170 15.40 -28.50 0.18
C LEU A 170 16.61 -29.34 0.63
N LYS A 171 17.49 -28.76 1.46
CA LYS A 171 18.62 -29.46 2.10
C LYS A 171 18.25 -30.16 3.41
N GLY A 172 16.96 -30.26 3.76
CA GLY A 172 16.48 -30.92 4.99
C GLY A 172 16.59 -30.07 6.25
N GLY A 173 16.87 -28.76 6.13
CA GLY A 173 16.89 -27.83 7.26
C GLY A 173 15.49 -27.50 7.75
N GLN A 174 15.36 -27.31 9.08
CA GLN A 174 14.12 -26.80 9.67
C GLN A 174 14.07 -25.27 9.55
N THR A 175 12.90 -24.75 9.20
CA THR A 175 12.58 -23.32 9.29
C THR A 175 12.09 -23.03 10.72
N ARG A 176 12.91 -22.39 11.48
CA ARG A 176 12.50 -21.81 12.77
C ARG A 176 12.08 -20.37 12.54
#